data_9cc09de4fd1a9f9fc12bee0ff668fe26
#
_entry.id   9cc09de4fd1a9f9fc12bee0ff668fe26
#
_cell.length_a   1.000
_cell.length_b   1.000
_cell.length_c   1.000
_cell.angle_alpha   90.00
_cell.angle_beta   90.00
_cell.angle_gamma   90.00
#
_symmetry.space_group_name_H-M   'P 1'
#
loop_
_entity.id
_entity.type
_entity.pdbx_description
1 polymer ?
#
loop_
_entity_poly.entity_id
_entity_poly.type
_entity_poly.pdbx_seq_one_letter_code
_entity_poly.pdbx_strand_id
1 'polypeptide(L)'
;VNERINLNGKNISNKYLEKILKLCDKKNCNLPITFFEMTTVAAFIAFKENPADFTILETGLGGRLDATNVIKKPIISIINEISIDHTNFLGNSLKQIAKEKCGIIKKNSNVVVGSQSSEAKKVIKKIAKKLRSKTFFYNEDWSVKKDDSFQKLVFFNNCNNDDKEIFPLPNLKGNHQIINAGIAIKAIKLIKELNLKNNNGSIYLKIFGKEYKIEIKNLIKKNFIKKFF
;
A
#
# COMPACT_ATOMS: atom_id res chain seq x y z
N VAL A 1 16.59 2.08 -10.86
CA VAL A 1 15.33 2.82 -11.09
C VAL A 1 14.25 1.90 -11.64
N ASN A 2 14.61 1.01 -12.57
CA ASN A 2 13.65 0.12 -13.22
C ASN A 2 12.87 -0.75 -12.23
N GLU A 3 13.53 -1.22 -11.17
CA GLU A 3 12.94 -2.03 -10.10
C GLU A 3 11.82 -1.30 -9.33
N ARG A 4 11.77 0.04 -9.44
CA ARG A 4 10.75 0.88 -8.80
C ARG A 4 9.49 1.05 -9.62
N ILE A 5 9.54 0.77 -10.92
CA ILE A 5 8.40 0.89 -11.84
C ILE A 5 8.11 -0.47 -12.44
N ASN A 6 7.05 -1.07 -11.97
CA ASN A 6 6.62 -2.38 -12.44
C ASN A 6 5.34 -2.28 -13.25
N LEU A 7 5.34 -2.89 -14.41
CA LEU A 7 4.24 -2.94 -15.35
C LEU A 7 3.85 -4.40 -15.57
N ASN A 8 2.68 -4.78 -15.10
CA ASN A 8 2.15 -6.13 -15.31
C ASN A 8 3.10 -7.26 -14.86
N GLY A 9 3.78 -7.08 -13.70
CA GLY A 9 4.68 -8.06 -13.10
C GLY A 9 6.10 -8.03 -13.64
N LYS A 10 6.45 -7.05 -14.47
CA LYS A 10 7.80 -6.88 -15.04
C LYS A 10 8.32 -5.47 -14.77
N ASN A 11 9.59 -5.36 -14.47
CA ASN A 11 10.23 -4.05 -14.40
C ASN A 11 10.16 -3.35 -15.76
N ILE A 12 9.94 -2.04 -15.74
CA ILE A 12 10.02 -1.22 -16.96
C ILE A 12 11.36 -1.42 -17.68
N SER A 13 11.33 -1.57 -19.01
CA SER A 13 12.56 -1.75 -19.77
C SER A 13 13.38 -0.46 -19.84
N ASN A 14 14.71 -0.57 -19.96
CA ASN A 14 15.59 0.59 -20.09
C ASN A 14 15.18 1.50 -21.25
N LYS A 15 14.91 0.93 -22.40
CA LYS A 15 14.50 1.68 -23.61
C LYS A 15 13.20 2.46 -23.39
N TYR A 16 12.23 1.86 -22.72
CA TYR A 16 10.96 2.51 -22.46
C TYR A 16 11.09 3.59 -21.38
N LEU A 17 11.80 3.32 -20.30
CA LEU A 17 12.09 4.31 -19.26
C LEU A 17 12.84 5.50 -19.81
N GLU A 18 13.88 5.29 -20.62
CA GLU A 18 14.64 6.36 -21.27
C GLU A 18 13.75 7.24 -22.16
N LYS A 19 12.87 6.63 -22.97
CA LYS A 19 11.89 7.36 -23.79
C LYS A 19 11.02 8.28 -22.93
N ILE A 20 10.49 7.77 -21.81
CA ILE A 20 9.62 8.55 -20.93
C ILE A 20 10.41 9.64 -20.21
N LEU A 21 11.60 9.35 -19.71
CA LEU A 21 12.43 10.35 -19.04
C LEU A 21 12.79 11.51 -19.97
N LYS A 22 13.14 11.25 -21.24
CA LYS A 22 13.34 12.29 -22.26
C LYS A 22 12.10 13.15 -22.49
N LEU A 23 10.90 12.53 -22.44
CA LEU A 23 9.64 13.27 -22.53
C LEU A 23 9.41 14.14 -21.29
N CYS A 24 9.67 13.62 -20.10
CA CYS A 24 9.56 14.37 -18.84
C CYS A 24 10.51 15.56 -18.82
N ASP A 25 11.75 15.35 -19.17
CA ASP A 25 12.80 16.38 -19.23
C ASP A 25 12.41 17.51 -20.18
N LYS A 26 12.01 17.17 -21.41
CA LYS A 26 11.50 18.14 -22.39
C LYS A 26 10.31 18.96 -21.85
N LYS A 27 9.41 18.34 -21.09
CA LYS A 27 8.22 19.02 -20.53
C LYS A 27 8.54 19.82 -19.28
N ASN A 28 9.60 19.48 -18.57
CA ASN A 28 10.04 20.17 -17.38
C ASN A 28 10.63 21.57 -17.67
N CYS A 29 11.05 21.83 -18.90
CA CYS A 29 11.57 23.14 -19.33
C CYS A 29 12.70 23.67 -18.42
N ASN A 30 13.61 22.80 -18.01
CA ASN A 30 14.74 23.10 -17.10
C ASN A 30 14.36 23.65 -15.72
N LEU A 31 13.13 23.44 -15.26
CA LEU A 31 12.73 23.79 -13.91
C LEU A 31 13.39 22.85 -12.89
N PRO A 32 13.74 23.34 -11.69
CA PRO A 32 14.25 22.47 -10.64
C PRO A 32 13.27 21.35 -10.31
N ILE A 33 13.75 20.12 -10.38
CA ILE A 33 12.96 18.92 -10.04
C ILE A 33 13.88 17.90 -9.39
N THR A 34 13.39 17.20 -8.37
CA THR A 34 14.15 16.15 -7.72
C THR A 34 14.13 14.86 -8.56
N PHE A 35 15.13 14.02 -8.34
CA PHE A 35 15.17 12.69 -8.97
C PHE A 35 13.91 11.87 -8.65
N PHE A 36 13.40 11.94 -7.42
CA PHE A 36 12.21 11.20 -7.02
C PHE A 36 10.95 11.74 -7.72
N GLU A 37 10.79 13.04 -7.84
CA GLU A 37 9.68 13.66 -8.57
C GLU A 37 9.72 13.27 -10.06
N MET A 38 10.89 13.37 -10.70
CA MET A 38 11.06 12.99 -12.11
C MET A 38 10.70 11.53 -12.34
N THR A 39 11.19 10.63 -11.51
CA THR A 39 10.90 9.18 -11.63
C THR A 39 9.44 8.86 -11.31
N THR A 40 8.81 9.59 -10.39
CA THR A 40 7.38 9.46 -10.08
C THR A 40 6.52 9.88 -11.27
N VAL A 41 6.83 11.01 -11.90
CA VAL A 41 6.12 11.45 -13.13
C VAL A 41 6.30 10.42 -14.25
N ALA A 42 7.51 9.90 -14.42
CA ALA A 42 7.77 8.84 -15.40
C ALA A 42 6.92 7.59 -15.12
N ALA A 43 6.80 7.19 -13.85
CA ALA A 43 5.93 6.08 -13.46
C ALA A 43 4.46 6.33 -13.81
N PHE A 44 3.94 7.52 -13.53
CA PHE A 44 2.55 7.87 -13.88
C PHE A 44 2.29 7.85 -15.39
N ILE A 45 3.25 8.31 -16.20
CA ILE A 45 3.15 8.21 -17.66
C ILE A 45 3.12 6.75 -18.08
N ALA A 46 4.03 5.93 -17.55
CA ALA A 46 4.07 4.51 -17.83
C ALA A 46 2.77 3.79 -17.46
N PHE A 47 2.18 4.10 -16.30
CA PHE A 47 0.90 3.54 -15.86
C PHE A 47 -0.27 3.99 -16.74
N LYS A 48 -0.27 5.24 -17.19
CA LYS A 48 -1.27 5.74 -18.14
C LYS A 48 -1.21 5.04 -19.49
N GLU A 49 0.00 4.78 -20.00
CA GLU A 49 0.21 4.09 -21.28
C GLU A 49 0.00 2.57 -21.16
N ASN A 50 0.07 2.00 -19.95
CA ASN A 50 -0.16 0.59 -19.65
C ASN A 50 -1.24 0.46 -18.57
N PRO A 51 -2.52 0.62 -18.91
CA PRO A 51 -3.60 0.57 -17.95
C PRO A 51 -3.64 -0.77 -17.20
N ALA A 52 -3.90 -0.70 -15.91
CA ALA A 52 -4.11 -1.85 -15.03
C ALA A 52 -5.38 -1.62 -14.20
N ASP A 53 -5.98 -2.69 -13.68
CA ASP A 53 -7.15 -2.59 -12.82
C ASP A 53 -6.83 -1.90 -11.50
N PHE A 54 -5.60 -2.05 -11.04
CA PHE A 54 -5.08 -1.44 -9.80
C PHE A 54 -3.67 -0.93 -10.00
N THR A 55 -3.43 0.27 -9.50
CA THR A 55 -2.10 0.86 -9.35
C THR A 55 -1.75 0.93 -7.88
N ILE A 56 -0.59 0.42 -7.50
CA ILE A 56 -0.07 0.50 -6.14
C ILE A 56 1.04 1.53 -6.12
N LEU A 57 0.90 2.52 -5.25
CA LEU A 57 1.85 3.58 -5.06
C LEU A 57 2.47 3.48 -3.68
N GLU A 58 3.79 3.32 -3.62
CA GLU A 58 4.55 3.38 -2.38
C GLU A 58 5.04 4.80 -2.16
N THR A 59 4.72 5.36 -0.99
CA THR A 59 5.20 6.67 -0.55
C THR A 59 6.72 6.64 -0.37
N GLY A 60 7.44 7.59 -0.94
CA GLY A 60 8.89 7.67 -0.80
C GLY A 60 9.29 8.22 0.56
N LEU A 61 8.68 9.34 0.99
CA LEU A 61 8.98 9.98 2.28
C LEU A 61 7.73 10.65 2.86
N GLY A 62 7.45 10.34 4.13
CA GLY A 62 6.35 10.96 4.86
C GLY A 62 4.98 10.58 4.30
N GLY A 63 4.38 11.44 3.52
CA GLY A 63 3.08 11.19 2.86
C GLY A 63 2.43 12.47 2.34
N ARG A 64 2.24 13.47 3.18
CA ARG A 64 1.50 14.70 2.85
C ARG A 64 2.05 15.43 1.61
N LEU A 65 3.35 15.58 1.52
CA LEU A 65 4.08 16.27 0.44
C LEU A 65 4.78 15.29 -0.52
N ASP A 66 4.53 14.00 -0.38
CA ASP A 66 5.16 13.02 -1.26
C ASP A 66 4.67 13.14 -2.69
N ALA A 67 5.57 12.99 -3.67
CA ALA A 67 5.25 13.11 -5.08
C ALA A 67 4.18 12.10 -5.55
N THR A 68 4.04 10.95 -4.87
CA THR A 68 3.00 9.96 -5.18
C THR A 68 1.62 10.38 -4.68
N ASN A 69 1.53 11.37 -3.78
CA ASN A 69 0.29 11.75 -3.10
C ASN A 69 -0.66 12.64 -3.91
N VAL A 70 -0.58 12.57 -5.22
CA VAL A 70 -1.43 13.36 -6.16
C VAL A 70 -2.80 12.73 -6.40
N ILE A 71 -2.99 11.48 -6.02
CA ILE A 71 -4.25 10.77 -6.23
C ILE A 71 -5.33 11.28 -5.27
N LYS A 72 -6.39 11.86 -5.82
CA LYS A 72 -7.48 12.47 -5.03
C LYS A 72 -8.41 11.45 -4.37
N LYS A 73 -8.62 10.30 -5.00
CA LYS A 73 -9.57 9.26 -4.56
C LYS A 73 -8.90 7.87 -4.62
N PRO A 74 -7.97 7.56 -3.73
CA PRO A 74 -7.46 6.19 -3.63
C PRO A 74 -8.58 5.26 -3.16
N ILE A 75 -8.59 4.03 -3.65
CA ILE A 75 -9.54 3.00 -3.19
C ILE A 75 -9.29 2.70 -1.72
N ILE A 76 -8.02 2.53 -1.36
CA ILE A 76 -7.56 2.27 0.01
C ILE A 76 -6.24 3.00 0.21
N SER A 77 -6.08 3.65 1.36
CA SER A 77 -4.79 4.08 1.90
C SER A 77 -4.31 3.09 2.94
N ILE A 78 -3.02 2.78 2.93
CA ILE A 78 -2.41 1.87 3.92
C ILE A 78 -1.40 2.65 4.75
N ILE A 79 -1.50 2.55 6.06
CA ILE A 79 -0.54 3.11 7.02
C ILE A 79 0.07 1.96 7.81
N ASN A 80 1.33 1.66 7.50
CA ASN A 80 2.15 0.71 8.25
C ASN A 80 2.53 1.29 9.61
N GLU A 81 3.28 0.53 10.39
CA GLU A 81 3.80 0.99 11.68
C GLU A 81 4.57 2.30 11.54
N ILE A 82 4.23 3.26 12.40
CA ILE A 82 4.88 4.56 12.47
C ILE A 82 5.87 4.54 13.64
N SER A 83 7.12 4.75 13.33
CA SER A 83 8.24 4.88 14.27
C SER A 83 8.93 6.23 14.11
N ILE A 84 9.82 6.57 15.02
CA ILE A 84 10.72 7.72 14.89
C ILE A 84 11.73 7.41 13.79
N ASP A 85 11.60 8.09 12.67
CA ASP A 85 12.46 7.95 11.50
C ASP A 85 12.43 9.23 10.67
N HIS A 86 13.48 9.47 9.89
CA HIS A 86 13.58 10.66 9.02
C HIS A 86 13.32 11.99 9.74
N THR A 87 13.82 12.14 10.95
CA THR A 87 13.52 13.28 11.84
C THR A 87 13.89 14.62 11.23
N ASN A 88 14.93 14.68 10.40
CA ASN A 88 15.34 15.88 9.68
C ASN A 88 14.27 16.45 8.72
N PHE A 89 13.31 15.63 8.30
CA PHE A 89 12.28 16.01 7.33
C PHE A 89 10.86 15.94 7.89
N LEU A 90 10.60 14.98 8.77
CA LEU A 90 9.23 14.67 9.22
C LEU A 90 8.93 15.22 10.62
N GLY A 91 9.96 15.74 11.33
CA GLY A 91 9.86 16.27 12.69
C GLY A 91 10.34 15.28 13.75
N ASN A 92 10.55 15.81 14.96
CA ASN A 92 11.23 15.14 16.06
C ASN A 92 10.31 14.37 17.01
N SER A 93 9.02 14.29 16.71
CA SER A 93 8.05 13.55 17.52
C SER A 93 7.21 12.61 16.69
N LEU A 94 6.80 11.51 17.30
CA LEU A 94 5.91 10.52 16.67
C LEU A 94 4.62 11.17 16.16
N LYS A 95 4.11 12.15 16.88
CA LYS A 95 2.92 12.94 16.50
C LYS A 95 3.13 13.74 15.21
N GLN A 96 4.31 14.34 15.02
CA GLN A 96 4.63 15.07 13.79
C GLN A 96 4.75 14.10 12.61
N ILE A 97 5.54 13.04 12.79
CA ILE A 97 5.72 12.00 11.76
C ILE A 97 4.37 11.36 11.37
N ALA A 98 3.53 11.06 12.36
CA ALA A 98 2.18 10.53 12.10
C ALA A 98 1.31 11.50 11.29
N LYS A 99 1.39 12.81 11.54
CA LYS A 99 0.66 13.81 10.74
C LYS A 99 1.11 13.80 9.28
N GLU A 100 2.42 13.76 9.03
CA GLU A 100 2.97 13.70 7.66
C GLU A 100 2.53 12.42 6.94
N LYS A 101 2.65 11.27 7.60
CA LYS A 101 2.20 9.98 7.02
C LYS A 101 0.69 9.94 6.78
N CYS A 102 -0.11 10.50 7.67
CA CYS A 102 -1.56 10.60 7.50
C CYS A 102 -2.00 11.52 6.34
N GLY A 103 -1.10 12.29 5.75
CA GLY A 103 -1.40 13.13 4.58
C GLY A 103 -1.87 12.37 3.35
N ILE A 104 -1.68 11.05 3.31
CA ILE A 104 -2.22 10.16 2.26
C ILE A 104 -3.70 9.81 2.46
N ILE A 105 -4.27 10.06 3.64
CA ILE A 105 -5.69 9.83 3.91
C ILE A 105 -6.50 10.87 3.14
N LYS A 106 -7.46 10.43 2.34
CA LYS A 106 -8.33 11.32 1.56
C LYS A 106 -9.76 11.29 2.09
N LYS A 107 -10.51 12.35 1.82
CA LYS A 107 -11.91 12.49 2.28
C LYS A 107 -12.76 11.30 1.82
N ASN A 108 -13.54 10.73 2.73
CA ASN A 108 -14.45 9.60 2.48
C ASN A 108 -13.74 8.34 1.94
N SER A 109 -12.47 8.11 2.30
CA SER A 109 -11.69 6.95 1.86
C SER A 109 -11.65 5.85 2.93
N ASN A 110 -11.20 4.66 2.53
CA ASN A 110 -10.90 3.57 3.45
C ASN A 110 -9.40 3.57 3.79
N VAL A 111 -9.08 3.29 5.04
CA VAL A 111 -7.69 3.28 5.54
C VAL A 111 -7.44 2.00 6.32
N VAL A 112 -6.52 1.17 5.85
CA VAL A 112 -6.02 0.01 6.60
C VAL A 112 -4.81 0.45 7.40
N VAL A 113 -4.83 0.15 8.69
CA VAL A 113 -3.81 0.61 9.63
C VAL A 113 -3.18 -0.60 10.32
N GLY A 114 -1.86 -0.72 10.19
CA GLY A 114 -1.05 -1.74 10.85
C GLY A 114 -0.87 -1.48 12.35
N SER A 115 0.10 -2.15 12.96
CA SER A 115 0.47 -1.94 14.37
C SER A 115 0.82 -0.48 14.62
N GLN A 116 0.30 0.10 15.69
CA GLN A 116 0.55 1.49 16.05
C GLN A 116 0.71 1.69 17.55
N SER A 117 1.59 2.60 17.94
CA SER A 117 1.59 3.13 19.30
C SER A 117 0.29 3.87 19.60
N SER A 118 -0.05 4.03 20.87
CA SER A 118 -1.23 4.79 21.31
C SER A 118 -1.23 6.24 20.83
N GLU A 119 -0.05 6.86 20.76
CA GLU A 119 0.13 8.23 20.28
C GLU A 119 -0.16 8.35 18.78
N ALA A 120 0.47 7.51 17.95
CA ALA A 120 0.24 7.49 16.51
C ALA A 120 -1.23 7.17 16.19
N LYS A 121 -1.82 6.20 16.88
CA LYS A 121 -3.23 5.82 16.74
C LYS A 121 -4.18 6.99 17.00
N LYS A 122 -3.95 7.79 18.05
CA LYS A 122 -4.74 9.01 18.33
C LYS A 122 -4.69 10.00 17.18
N VAL A 123 -3.50 10.22 16.59
CA VAL A 123 -3.34 11.12 15.43
C VAL A 123 -4.10 10.61 14.23
N ILE A 124 -3.95 9.33 13.88
CA ILE A 124 -4.62 8.70 12.74
C ILE A 124 -6.15 8.80 12.91
N LYS A 125 -6.69 8.41 14.08
CA LYS A 125 -8.13 8.49 14.38
C LYS A 125 -8.66 9.91 14.24
N LYS A 126 -7.93 10.91 14.77
CA LYS A 126 -8.32 12.33 14.68
C LYS A 126 -8.40 12.82 13.23
N ILE A 127 -7.39 12.50 12.41
CA ILE A 127 -7.35 12.92 11.00
C ILE A 127 -8.41 12.20 10.18
N ALA A 128 -8.54 10.90 10.34
CA ALA A 128 -9.55 10.10 9.66
C ALA A 128 -10.98 10.59 9.98
N LYS A 129 -11.28 10.89 11.25
CA LYS A 129 -12.57 11.46 11.66
C LYS A 129 -12.85 12.81 10.96
N LYS A 130 -11.85 13.72 10.92
CA LYS A 130 -11.97 15.01 10.21
C LYS A 130 -12.26 14.82 8.72
N LEU A 131 -11.68 13.79 8.10
CA LEU A 131 -11.82 13.48 6.69
C LEU A 131 -13.02 12.55 6.38
N ARG A 132 -13.78 12.15 7.41
CA ARG A 132 -14.91 11.18 7.29
C ARG A 132 -14.45 9.86 6.65
N SER A 133 -13.22 9.45 6.93
CA SER A 133 -12.62 8.22 6.38
C SER A 133 -12.83 7.06 7.33
N LYS A 134 -13.16 5.91 6.78
CA LYS A 134 -13.33 4.67 7.55
C LYS A 134 -11.97 4.04 7.78
N THR A 135 -11.64 3.75 9.04
CA THR A 135 -10.36 3.14 9.44
C THR A 135 -10.55 1.72 9.91
N PHE A 136 -9.56 0.88 9.62
CA PHE A 136 -9.52 -0.54 10.02
C PHE A 136 -8.19 -0.80 10.71
N PHE A 137 -8.20 -0.79 12.03
CA PHE A 137 -7.00 -0.92 12.86
C PHE A 137 -6.66 -2.37 13.18
N TYR A 138 -5.38 -2.69 13.11
CA TYR A 138 -4.83 -3.92 13.66
C TYR A 138 -5.13 -4.04 15.15
N ASN A 139 -5.53 -5.25 15.60
CA ASN A 139 -5.97 -5.58 16.95
C ASN A 139 -7.22 -4.81 17.45
N GLU A 140 -7.94 -4.09 16.58
CA GLU A 140 -9.27 -3.55 16.88
C GLU A 140 -10.31 -4.09 15.90
N ASP A 141 -10.06 -3.93 14.60
CA ASP A 141 -10.99 -4.33 13.53
C ASP A 141 -10.56 -5.62 12.83
N TRP A 142 -9.31 -6.00 12.92
CA TRP A 142 -8.74 -7.22 12.36
C TRP A 142 -7.46 -7.59 13.08
N SER A 143 -7.07 -8.86 13.00
CA SER A 143 -5.80 -9.32 13.53
C SER A 143 -5.20 -10.45 12.72
N VAL A 144 -3.92 -10.74 12.97
CA VAL A 144 -3.20 -11.83 12.33
C VAL A 144 -2.17 -12.38 13.30
N LYS A 145 -2.00 -13.69 13.30
CA LYS A 145 -0.96 -14.35 14.07
C LYS A 145 -0.34 -15.51 13.29
N LYS A 146 0.87 -15.87 13.65
CA LYS A 146 1.50 -17.10 13.22
C LYS A 146 0.98 -18.25 14.08
N ASP A 147 0.60 -19.34 13.46
CA ASP A 147 0.37 -20.62 14.10
C ASP A 147 1.65 -21.45 13.93
N ASP A 148 2.40 -21.61 15.01
CA ASP A 148 3.68 -22.30 14.97
C ASP A 148 3.53 -23.81 14.82
N SER A 149 2.42 -24.39 15.31
CA SER A 149 2.15 -25.83 15.22
C SER A 149 1.96 -26.28 13.77
N PHE A 150 1.25 -25.48 12.97
CA PHE A 150 0.95 -25.80 11.58
C PHE A 150 1.75 -24.96 10.57
N GLN A 151 2.68 -24.13 11.04
CA GLN A 151 3.43 -23.19 10.20
C GLN A 151 2.52 -22.45 9.23
N LYS A 152 1.43 -21.86 9.76
CA LYS A 152 0.40 -21.13 9.02
C LYS A 152 0.23 -19.72 9.57
N LEU A 153 -0.34 -18.87 8.73
CA LEU A 153 -0.81 -17.55 9.11
C LEU A 153 -2.31 -17.64 9.34
N VAL A 154 -2.78 -17.23 10.52
CA VAL A 154 -4.20 -17.17 10.85
C VAL A 154 -4.62 -15.71 10.86
N PHE A 155 -5.52 -15.37 9.97
CA PHE A 155 -6.10 -14.02 9.85
C PHE A 155 -7.51 -14.02 10.45
N PHE A 156 -7.82 -13.01 11.24
CA PHE A 156 -9.13 -12.78 11.84
C PHE A 156 -9.72 -11.49 11.27
N ASN A 157 -10.87 -11.61 10.65
CA ASN A 157 -11.55 -10.49 10.00
C ASN A 157 -12.17 -9.49 11.00
N ASN A 158 -12.56 -10.02 12.17
CA ASN A 158 -12.96 -9.26 13.36
C ASN A 158 -12.09 -9.73 14.52
N CYS A 159 -11.94 -8.93 15.57
CA CYS A 159 -11.21 -9.36 16.78
C CYS A 159 -11.91 -10.48 17.56
N ASN A 160 -13.15 -10.80 17.21
CA ASN A 160 -13.85 -12.00 17.69
C ASN A 160 -13.39 -13.20 16.85
N ASN A 161 -12.98 -14.27 17.54
CA ASN A 161 -12.32 -15.45 16.95
C ASN A 161 -13.16 -16.26 15.94
N ASP A 162 -14.37 -15.86 15.62
CA ASP A 162 -15.34 -16.67 14.85
C ASP A 162 -15.15 -16.59 13.33
N ASP A 163 -14.53 -15.50 12.81
CA ASP A 163 -14.27 -15.33 11.36
C ASP A 163 -12.76 -15.38 11.09
N LYS A 164 -12.21 -16.61 11.11
CA LYS A 164 -10.80 -16.86 10.85
C LYS A 164 -10.58 -17.49 9.48
N GLU A 165 -9.51 -17.07 8.83
CA GLU A 165 -9.01 -17.67 7.60
C GLU A 165 -7.55 -18.07 7.76
N ILE A 166 -7.17 -19.18 7.12
CA ILE A 166 -5.84 -19.75 7.23
C ILE A 166 -5.11 -19.59 5.91
N PHE A 167 -3.88 -19.06 5.98
CA PHE A 167 -3.01 -18.82 4.84
C PHE A 167 -1.64 -19.46 5.07
N PRO A 168 -0.87 -19.73 4.01
CA PRO A 168 0.56 -20.02 4.14
C PRO A 168 1.30 -18.86 4.82
N LEU A 169 2.46 -19.14 5.41
CA LEU A 169 3.34 -18.08 5.89
C LEU A 169 3.92 -17.26 4.72
N PRO A 170 4.17 -15.97 4.93
CA PRO A 170 4.88 -15.17 3.93
C PRO A 170 6.32 -15.70 3.76
N ASN A 171 6.80 -15.68 2.51
CA ASN A 171 8.17 -16.10 2.19
C ASN A 171 9.26 -15.23 2.86
N LEU A 172 8.92 -14.01 3.25
CA LEU A 172 9.80 -13.11 3.97
C LEU A 172 9.76 -13.41 5.46
N LYS A 173 10.94 -13.56 6.07
CA LYS A 173 11.07 -13.88 7.50
C LYS A 173 10.94 -12.62 8.37
N GLY A 174 10.43 -12.80 9.58
CA GLY A 174 10.32 -11.77 10.62
C GLY A 174 8.87 -11.52 11.07
N ASN A 175 8.69 -11.22 12.34
CA ASN A 175 7.34 -11.01 12.91
C ASN A 175 6.59 -9.84 12.26
N HIS A 176 7.30 -8.79 11.87
CA HIS A 176 6.71 -7.68 11.13
C HIS A 176 6.11 -8.11 9.79
N GLN A 177 6.64 -9.19 9.15
CA GLN A 177 6.11 -9.70 7.90
C GLN A 177 4.73 -10.38 8.07
N ILE A 178 4.47 -10.92 9.24
CA ILE A 178 3.14 -11.47 9.58
C ILE A 178 2.10 -10.34 9.58
N ILE A 179 2.41 -9.22 10.23
CA ILE A 179 1.52 -8.05 10.27
C ILE A 179 1.36 -7.46 8.88
N ASN A 180 2.43 -7.34 8.11
CA ASN A 180 2.41 -6.82 6.75
C ASN A 180 1.55 -7.69 5.82
N ALA A 181 1.65 -9.02 5.94
CA ALA A 181 0.77 -9.94 5.23
C ALA A 181 -0.70 -9.75 5.64
N GLY A 182 -0.96 -9.57 6.93
CA GLY A 182 -2.30 -9.25 7.44
C GLY A 182 -2.87 -7.95 6.87
N ILE A 183 -2.06 -6.89 6.77
CA ILE A 183 -2.44 -5.62 6.13
C ILE A 183 -2.85 -5.85 4.68
N ALA A 184 -2.05 -6.61 3.92
CA ALA A 184 -2.34 -6.92 2.53
C ALA A 184 -3.65 -7.73 2.39
N ILE A 185 -3.85 -8.74 3.24
CA ILE A 185 -5.08 -9.53 3.29
C ILE A 185 -6.29 -8.62 3.58
N LYS A 186 -6.21 -7.77 4.61
CA LYS A 186 -7.30 -6.85 4.95
C LYS A 186 -7.62 -5.89 3.80
N ALA A 187 -6.62 -5.32 3.15
CA ALA A 187 -6.81 -4.45 2.00
C ALA A 187 -7.54 -5.17 0.85
N ILE A 188 -7.11 -6.40 0.51
CA ILE A 188 -7.76 -7.21 -0.54
C ILE A 188 -9.20 -7.54 -0.17
N LYS A 189 -9.48 -7.90 1.09
CA LYS A 189 -10.85 -8.20 1.55
C LYS A 189 -11.76 -6.97 1.42
N LEU A 190 -11.28 -5.79 1.79
CA LEU A 190 -12.02 -4.54 1.62
C LEU A 190 -12.28 -4.22 0.14
N ILE A 191 -11.33 -4.46 -0.75
CA ILE A 191 -11.52 -4.30 -2.20
C ILE A 191 -12.65 -5.21 -2.70
N LYS A 192 -12.72 -6.46 -2.22
CA LYS A 192 -13.81 -7.38 -2.55
C LYS A 192 -15.17 -6.89 -2.05
N GLU A 193 -15.22 -6.43 -0.79
CA GLU A 193 -16.44 -5.91 -0.18
C GLU A 193 -16.99 -4.67 -0.91
N LEU A 194 -16.10 -3.82 -1.45
CA LEU A 194 -16.47 -2.65 -2.24
C LEU A 194 -17.06 -3.02 -3.61
N ASN A 195 -17.29 -4.31 -3.89
CA ASN A 195 -17.88 -4.80 -5.15
C ASN A 195 -17.21 -4.20 -6.39
N LEU A 196 -15.90 -4.09 -6.38
CA LEU A 196 -15.11 -3.80 -7.59
C LEU A 196 -15.19 -5.01 -8.53
N LYS A 197 -16.45 -5.44 -8.78
CA LYS A 197 -16.83 -6.48 -9.71
C LYS A 197 -16.66 -5.93 -11.11
N ASN A 198 -16.14 -6.74 -11.97
CA ASN A 198 -16.21 -6.71 -13.44
C ASN A 198 -14.95 -6.33 -14.20
N ASN A 199 -13.78 -6.46 -13.65
CA ASN A 199 -12.60 -6.36 -14.50
C ASN A 199 -11.82 -7.68 -14.48
N ASN A 200 -11.53 -8.23 -15.67
CA ASN A 200 -10.69 -9.41 -15.88
C ASN A 200 -9.19 -9.10 -15.67
N GLY A 201 -8.87 -8.10 -14.89
CA GLY A 201 -7.52 -7.63 -14.74
C GLY A 201 -6.71 -8.25 -13.61
N SER A 202 -5.53 -7.73 -13.40
CA SER A 202 -4.58 -8.21 -12.39
C SER A 202 -4.19 -7.09 -11.42
N ILE A 203 -4.13 -7.40 -10.13
CA ILE A 203 -3.56 -6.53 -9.10
C ILE A 203 -2.09 -6.88 -8.95
N TYR A 204 -1.24 -5.88 -8.91
CA TYR A 204 0.18 -6.03 -8.59
C TYR A 204 0.44 -5.42 -7.22
N LEU A 205 0.75 -6.27 -6.25
CA LEU A 205 1.12 -5.87 -4.90
C LEU A 205 2.64 -5.92 -4.78
N LYS A 206 3.28 -4.78 -4.54
CA LYS A 206 4.67 -4.73 -4.15
C LYS A 206 4.74 -4.70 -2.62
N ILE A 207 5.04 -5.84 -2.04
CA ILE A 207 5.23 -5.98 -0.59
C ILE A 207 6.71 -6.29 -0.37
N PHE A 208 7.45 -5.40 0.30
CA PHE A 208 8.86 -5.58 0.66
C PHE A 208 9.81 -5.89 -0.50
N GLY A 209 9.72 -5.12 -1.58
CA GLY A 209 10.60 -5.26 -2.73
C GLY A 209 10.29 -6.46 -3.64
N LYS A 210 9.34 -7.32 -3.25
CA LYS A 210 8.85 -8.41 -4.10
C LYS A 210 7.46 -8.11 -4.61
N GLU A 211 7.24 -8.43 -5.86
CA GLU A 211 6.02 -8.17 -6.59
C GLU A 211 5.17 -9.42 -6.71
N TYR A 212 3.86 -9.24 -6.51
CA TYR A 212 2.87 -10.31 -6.60
C TYR A 212 1.77 -9.91 -7.57
N LYS A 213 1.63 -10.68 -8.64
CA LYS A 213 0.52 -10.54 -9.59
C LYS A 213 -0.73 -11.23 -9.07
N ILE A 214 -1.84 -10.52 -9.02
CA ILE A 214 -3.15 -11.05 -8.61
C ILE A 214 -4.15 -10.85 -9.73
N GLU A 215 -4.67 -11.92 -10.29
CA GLU A 215 -5.80 -11.84 -11.24
C GLU A 215 -7.11 -11.70 -10.49
N ILE A 216 -7.91 -10.66 -10.79
CA ILE A 216 -9.16 -10.35 -10.07
C ILE A 216 -10.15 -11.51 -10.11
N LYS A 217 -10.27 -12.22 -11.23
CA LYS A 217 -11.10 -13.43 -11.32
C LYS A 217 -10.73 -14.50 -10.29
N ASN A 218 -9.47 -14.52 -9.83
CA ASN A 218 -8.98 -15.44 -8.81
C ASN A 218 -9.18 -14.89 -7.40
N LEU A 219 -9.34 -13.58 -7.21
CA LEU A 219 -9.74 -12.95 -5.93
C LEU A 219 -11.15 -13.40 -5.50
N ILE A 220 -12.00 -13.73 -6.47
CA ILE A 220 -13.38 -14.15 -6.23
C ILE A 220 -13.44 -15.62 -5.77
N LYS A 221 -12.42 -16.42 -6.05
CA LYS A 221 -12.33 -17.82 -5.59
C LYS A 221 -11.57 -17.89 -4.25
N LYS A 222 -12.12 -18.62 -3.27
CA LYS A 222 -11.52 -18.81 -1.92
C LYS A 222 -10.04 -19.26 -1.90
N ASN A 223 -9.50 -19.75 -3.03
CA ASN A 223 -8.13 -20.27 -3.14
C ASN A 223 -7.08 -19.23 -3.53
N PHE A 224 -7.45 -17.97 -3.69
CA PHE A 224 -6.58 -16.99 -4.31
C PHE A 224 -5.39 -16.57 -3.41
N ILE A 225 -5.66 -16.32 -2.14
CA ILE A 225 -4.62 -15.89 -1.19
C ILE A 225 -3.55 -16.96 -0.96
N LYS A 226 -3.88 -18.25 -1.20
CA LYS A 226 -2.90 -19.35 -1.15
C LYS A 226 -1.74 -19.24 -2.16
N LYS A 227 -1.84 -18.40 -3.19
CA LYS A 227 -0.76 -18.19 -4.18
C LYS A 227 0.28 -17.15 -3.78
N PHE A 228 0.04 -16.40 -2.70
CA PHE A 228 0.95 -15.33 -2.23
C PHE A 228 1.94 -15.76 -1.16
N PHE A 229 1.69 -16.91 -0.57
CA PHE A 229 2.46 -17.41 0.56
C PHE A 229 3.22 -18.66 0.22
#